data_7a10a6d1b8670ac9796d360ba1e85993
#
_entry.id   7a10a6d1b8670ac9796d360ba1e85993
#
_cell.length_a   1.000
_cell.length_b   1.000
_cell.length_c   1.000
_cell.angle_alpha   90.00
_cell.angle_beta   90.00
_cell.angle_gamma   90.00
#
_symmetry.space_group_name_H-M   'P 1'
#
loop_
_entity.id
_entity.type
_entity.pdbx_description
1 polymer ?
#
loop_
_entity_poly.entity_id
_entity_poly.type
_entity_poly.pdbx_seq_one_letter_code
_entity_poly.pdbx_strand_id
1 'polypeptide(L)'
;MLFFDRLQTETAAAREKLFSAPIIAKAMTGDITTELYINFLTQAYHHVKHTVPLLMSVGGALPEQKEWLRNAVAEYIEEELGHQEWILNDIAACGDDKEAVRHSQPNLQTEMMVAYAYDMVHRINPLGFFGMVHVLEGTSITTADKAAESIQNALGLPTKAFSYLRSHGALDQDHVKFFEGLMNQITDTAEQDLIIHSAKRFYYLYGNIFRSLTEEKMPCTV
;
A
#
# COMPACT_ATOMS: atom_id res chain seq x y z
N MET A 1 22.42 -3.58 -15.89
CA MET A 1 21.62 -3.48 -14.67
C MET A 1 20.20 -3.89 -15.04
N LEU A 2 19.61 -4.84 -14.34
CA LEU A 2 18.21 -5.22 -14.55
C LEU A 2 17.28 -4.07 -14.18
N PHE A 3 16.06 -4.04 -14.75
CA PHE A 3 15.15 -2.93 -14.48
C PHE A 3 14.73 -2.84 -13.01
N PHE A 4 14.50 -3.97 -12.36
CA PHE A 4 14.15 -3.98 -10.93
C PHE A 4 15.24 -3.36 -10.06
N ASP A 5 16.53 -3.65 -10.32
CA ASP A 5 17.67 -3.02 -9.62
C ASP A 5 17.68 -1.50 -9.83
N ARG A 6 17.40 -1.07 -11.06
CA ARG A 6 17.30 0.34 -11.41
C ARG A 6 16.15 1.01 -10.64
N LEU A 7 14.98 0.38 -10.60
CA LEU A 7 13.80 0.85 -9.87
C LEU A 7 14.12 1.00 -8.38
N GLN A 8 14.72 -0.01 -7.76
CA GLN A 8 15.16 0.02 -6.36
C GLN A 8 16.13 1.17 -6.07
N THR A 9 17.13 1.35 -6.94
CA THR A 9 18.16 2.38 -6.77
C THR A 9 17.61 3.78 -6.93
N GLU A 10 16.82 4.03 -7.99
CA GLU A 10 16.31 5.35 -8.30
C GLU A 10 15.18 5.81 -7.37
N THR A 11 14.54 4.88 -6.64
CA THR A 11 13.50 5.19 -5.65
C THR A 11 14.01 5.22 -4.21
N ALA A 12 15.28 4.89 -3.95
CA ALA A 12 15.85 4.76 -2.61
C ALA A 12 15.61 5.99 -1.71
N ALA A 13 15.89 7.20 -2.20
CA ALA A 13 15.69 8.43 -1.43
C ALA A 13 14.21 8.69 -1.10
N ALA A 14 13.29 8.35 -2.02
CA ALA A 14 11.85 8.48 -1.78
C ALA A 14 11.36 7.47 -0.73
N ARG A 15 11.88 6.25 -0.76
CA ARG A 15 11.65 5.20 0.23
C ARG A 15 12.15 5.61 1.62
N GLU A 16 13.37 6.12 1.73
CA GLU A 16 13.91 6.63 3.00
C GLU A 16 13.04 7.75 3.57
N LYS A 17 12.56 8.65 2.73
CA LYS A 17 11.64 9.71 3.14
C LYS A 17 10.30 9.15 3.65
N LEU A 18 9.76 8.09 3.06
CA LEU A 18 8.56 7.41 3.59
C LEU A 18 8.87 6.84 4.98
N PHE A 19 9.95 6.08 5.14
CA PHE A 19 10.33 5.48 6.42
C PHE A 19 10.67 6.48 7.52
N SER A 20 10.96 7.73 7.19
CA SER A 20 11.13 8.81 8.16
C SER A 20 9.81 9.33 8.77
N ALA A 21 8.65 8.79 8.38
CA ALA A 21 7.37 9.18 8.97
C ALA A 21 7.31 8.78 10.45
N PRO A 22 6.95 9.71 11.37
CA PRO A 22 7.03 9.47 12.82
C PRO A 22 6.27 8.24 13.32
N ILE A 23 5.12 7.93 12.71
CA ILE A 23 4.32 6.78 13.09
C ILE A 23 5.06 5.45 12.88
N ILE A 24 5.94 5.36 11.88
CA ILE A 24 6.72 4.14 11.63
C ILE A 24 7.67 3.86 12.79
N ALA A 25 8.41 4.88 13.25
CA ALA A 25 9.27 4.74 14.42
C ALA A 25 8.47 4.37 15.68
N LYS A 26 7.30 5.01 15.89
CA LYS A 26 6.39 4.70 17.00
C LYS A 26 5.88 3.25 16.94
N ALA A 27 5.46 2.77 15.76
CA ALA A 27 5.00 1.41 15.57
C ALA A 27 6.11 0.38 15.86
N MET A 28 7.35 0.66 15.42
CA MET A 28 8.51 -0.22 15.65
C MET A 28 8.95 -0.32 17.12
N THR A 29 8.61 0.67 17.94
CA THR A 29 8.94 0.72 19.37
C THR A 29 7.74 0.39 20.26
N GLY A 30 6.54 0.24 19.69
CA GLY A 30 5.30 0.06 20.45
C GLY A 30 4.78 1.35 21.11
N ASP A 31 5.37 2.52 20.82
CA ASP A 31 4.89 3.83 21.28
C ASP A 31 3.66 4.29 20.47
N ILE A 32 2.59 3.50 20.57
CA ILE A 32 1.36 3.70 19.82
C ILE A 32 0.13 3.43 20.70
N THR A 33 -0.94 4.17 20.47
CA THR A 33 -2.23 3.93 21.15
C THR A 33 -3.13 3.03 20.29
N THR A 34 -4.12 2.39 20.91
CA THR A 34 -5.14 1.63 20.18
C THR A 34 -5.89 2.50 19.18
N GLU A 35 -6.21 3.75 19.54
CA GLU A 35 -6.85 4.72 18.65
C GLU A 35 -5.98 5.02 17.42
N LEU A 36 -4.67 5.23 17.61
CA LEU A 36 -3.75 5.50 16.49
C LEU A 36 -3.63 4.28 15.57
N TYR A 37 -3.61 3.07 16.15
CA TYR A 37 -3.60 1.82 15.36
C TYR A 37 -4.90 1.66 14.55
N ILE A 38 -6.07 1.91 15.15
CA ILE A 38 -7.36 1.90 14.46
C ILE A 38 -7.41 2.96 13.36
N ASN A 39 -6.88 4.16 13.59
CA ASN A 39 -6.79 5.20 12.58
C ASN A 39 -5.91 4.78 11.39
N PHE A 40 -4.79 4.09 11.66
CA PHE A 40 -3.96 3.50 10.60
C PHE A 40 -4.75 2.46 9.80
N LEU A 41 -5.41 1.50 10.46
CA LEU A 41 -6.22 0.47 9.81
C LEU A 41 -7.37 1.09 9.00
N THR A 42 -7.98 2.16 9.50
CA THR A 42 -9.04 2.89 8.78
C THR A 42 -8.52 3.46 7.45
N GLN A 43 -7.35 4.09 7.44
CA GLN A 43 -6.77 4.58 6.19
C GLN A 43 -6.30 3.44 5.30
N ALA A 44 -5.78 2.36 5.86
CA ALA A 44 -5.46 1.13 5.12
C ALA A 44 -6.71 0.56 4.42
N TYR A 45 -7.84 0.42 5.14
CA TYR A 45 -9.11 0.00 4.54
C TYR A 45 -9.51 0.87 3.35
N HIS A 46 -9.43 2.19 3.51
CA HIS A 46 -9.86 3.13 2.48
C HIS A 46 -9.03 3.08 1.20
N HIS A 47 -7.75 2.71 1.26
CA HIS A 47 -6.99 2.52 0.00
C HIS A 47 -7.04 1.05 -0.48
N VAL A 48 -7.00 0.05 0.41
CA VAL A 48 -6.98 -1.37 0.02
C VAL A 48 -8.28 -1.79 -0.67
N LYS A 49 -9.44 -1.25 -0.29
CA LYS A 49 -10.70 -1.53 -0.99
C LYS A 49 -10.69 -1.15 -2.49
N HIS A 50 -9.71 -0.35 -2.92
CA HIS A 50 -9.52 0.03 -4.32
C HIS A 50 -8.49 -0.84 -5.06
N THR A 51 -7.77 -1.75 -4.38
CA THR A 51 -6.73 -2.60 -5.01
C THR A 51 -7.32 -3.43 -6.14
N VAL A 52 -8.34 -4.24 -5.86
CA VAL A 52 -8.97 -5.09 -6.88
C VAL A 52 -9.64 -4.27 -8.01
N PRO A 53 -10.44 -3.21 -7.74
CA PRO A 53 -10.96 -2.34 -8.81
C PRO A 53 -9.88 -1.71 -9.70
N LEU A 54 -8.76 -1.29 -9.12
CA LEU A 54 -7.62 -0.74 -9.87
C LEU A 54 -6.94 -1.81 -10.72
N LEU A 55 -6.68 -3.00 -10.17
CA LEU A 55 -6.13 -4.14 -10.92
C LEU A 55 -7.03 -4.52 -12.11
N MET A 56 -8.34 -4.58 -11.91
CA MET A 56 -9.30 -4.82 -13.01
C MET A 56 -9.21 -3.73 -14.08
N SER A 57 -9.06 -2.47 -13.68
CA SER A 57 -8.89 -1.34 -14.61
C SER A 57 -7.57 -1.43 -15.36
N VAL A 58 -6.47 -1.80 -14.68
CA VAL A 58 -5.15 -2.01 -15.29
C VAL A 58 -5.25 -3.13 -16.34
N GLY A 59 -5.79 -4.31 -15.96
CA GLY A 59 -5.93 -5.45 -16.86
C GLY A 59 -6.74 -5.12 -18.12
N GLY A 60 -7.83 -4.36 -17.96
CA GLY A 60 -8.67 -3.90 -19.07
C GLY A 60 -8.01 -2.86 -19.99
N ALA A 61 -7.10 -2.04 -19.44
CA ALA A 61 -6.43 -0.96 -20.18
C ALA A 61 -5.09 -1.39 -20.83
N LEU A 62 -4.52 -2.53 -20.44
CA LEU A 62 -3.27 -3.04 -21.03
C LEU A 62 -3.47 -3.39 -22.51
N PRO A 63 -2.54 -2.99 -23.41
CA PRO A 63 -2.61 -3.34 -24.83
C PRO A 63 -2.27 -4.84 -25.05
N GLU A 64 -2.64 -5.35 -26.24
CA GLU A 64 -2.43 -6.75 -26.61
C GLU A 64 -0.96 -7.20 -26.45
N GLN A 65 -0.02 -6.32 -26.77
CA GLN A 65 1.42 -6.61 -26.67
C GLN A 65 1.88 -6.85 -25.21
N LYS A 66 1.04 -6.54 -24.24
CA LYS A 66 1.26 -6.74 -22.78
C LYS A 66 0.38 -7.84 -22.20
N GLU A 67 -0.08 -8.81 -23.01
CA GLU A 67 -0.94 -9.92 -22.56
C GLU A 67 -0.29 -10.71 -21.41
N TRP A 68 1.03 -10.91 -21.44
CA TRP A 68 1.76 -11.54 -20.35
C TRP A 68 1.61 -10.80 -19.01
N LEU A 69 1.52 -9.47 -19.04
CA LEU A 69 1.32 -8.66 -17.85
C LEU A 69 -0.14 -8.69 -17.39
N ARG A 70 -1.10 -8.84 -18.32
CA ARG A 70 -2.52 -9.04 -17.99
C ARG A 70 -2.74 -10.34 -17.22
N ASN A 71 -2.03 -11.41 -17.58
CA ASN A 71 -2.06 -12.67 -16.85
C ASN A 71 -1.58 -12.47 -15.40
N ALA A 72 -0.48 -11.75 -15.20
CA ALA A 72 0.01 -11.41 -13.87
C ALA A 72 -0.99 -10.56 -13.06
N VAL A 73 -1.68 -9.61 -13.72
CA VAL A 73 -2.75 -8.84 -13.07
C VAL A 73 -3.89 -9.75 -12.60
N ALA A 74 -4.24 -10.80 -13.36
CA ALA A 74 -5.25 -11.77 -12.95
C ALA A 74 -4.81 -12.55 -11.69
N GLU A 75 -3.55 -12.96 -11.59
CA GLU A 75 -2.99 -13.60 -10.39
C GLU A 75 -3.08 -12.64 -9.18
N TYR A 76 -2.65 -11.40 -9.32
CA TYR A 76 -2.81 -10.38 -8.27
C TYR A 76 -4.27 -10.19 -7.84
N ILE A 77 -5.24 -10.22 -8.77
CA ILE A 77 -6.66 -10.10 -8.41
C ILE A 77 -7.10 -11.26 -7.53
N GLU A 78 -6.72 -12.51 -7.87
CA GLU A 78 -7.08 -13.69 -7.08
C GLU A 78 -6.52 -13.61 -5.65
N GLU A 79 -5.29 -13.12 -5.50
CA GLU A 79 -4.62 -12.97 -4.20
C GLU A 79 -5.19 -11.83 -3.36
N GLU A 80 -5.56 -10.71 -3.99
CA GLU A 80 -6.03 -9.52 -3.29
C GLU A 80 -7.54 -9.52 -2.94
N LEU A 81 -8.29 -10.52 -3.44
CA LEU A 81 -9.73 -10.60 -3.16
C LEU A 81 -10.00 -10.77 -1.65
N GLY A 82 -10.70 -9.80 -1.07
CA GLY A 82 -11.16 -9.86 0.32
C GLY A 82 -10.22 -9.24 1.36
N HIS A 83 -9.01 -8.77 0.98
CA HIS A 83 -8.07 -8.19 1.92
C HIS A 83 -8.64 -6.98 2.71
N GLN A 84 -9.52 -6.19 2.10
CA GLN A 84 -10.22 -5.10 2.81
C GLN A 84 -11.08 -5.60 3.98
N GLU A 85 -11.61 -6.83 3.90
CA GLU A 85 -12.40 -7.42 4.99
C GLU A 85 -11.52 -7.86 6.16
N TRP A 86 -10.27 -8.26 5.90
CA TRP A 86 -9.32 -8.55 6.98
C TRP A 86 -9.06 -7.32 7.83
N ILE A 87 -8.89 -6.15 7.21
CA ILE A 87 -8.68 -4.88 7.92
C ILE A 87 -9.89 -4.54 8.80
N LEU A 88 -11.11 -4.70 8.27
CA LEU A 88 -12.32 -4.47 9.05
C LEU A 88 -12.46 -5.44 10.23
N ASN A 89 -12.05 -6.70 10.05
CA ASN A 89 -12.05 -7.67 11.13
C ASN A 89 -10.97 -7.36 12.18
N ASP A 90 -9.81 -6.83 11.78
CA ASP A 90 -8.78 -6.35 12.70
C ASP A 90 -9.30 -5.17 13.53
N ILE A 91 -10.01 -4.21 12.92
CA ILE A 91 -10.66 -3.08 13.62
C ILE A 91 -11.66 -3.59 14.65
N ALA A 92 -12.54 -4.52 14.26
CA ALA A 92 -13.49 -5.12 15.20
C ALA A 92 -12.78 -5.86 16.34
N ALA A 93 -11.64 -6.50 16.07
CA ALA A 93 -10.84 -7.17 17.10
C ALA A 93 -10.13 -6.19 18.06
N CYS A 94 -9.93 -4.93 17.63
CA CYS A 94 -9.49 -3.84 18.50
C CYS A 94 -10.61 -3.25 19.34
N GLY A 95 -11.87 -3.67 19.14
CA GLY A 95 -13.05 -3.22 19.92
C GLY A 95 -13.78 -2.04 19.30
N ASP A 96 -13.51 -1.69 18.05
CA ASP A 96 -14.18 -0.58 17.35
C ASP A 96 -15.25 -1.08 16.36
N ASP A 97 -16.12 -0.16 15.90
CA ASP A 97 -17.21 -0.45 14.97
C ASP A 97 -16.73 -0.51 13.51
N LYS A 98 -16.50 -1.71 13.03
CA LYS A 98 -16.06 -1.94 11.65
C LYS A 98 -17.07 -1.45 10.60
N GLU A 99 -18.38 -1.43 10.90
CA GLU A 99 -19.39 -0.94 9.95
C GLU A 99 -19.40 0.58 9.90
N ALA A 100 -19.15 1.25 11.01
CA ALA A 100 -18.92 2.70 11.00
C ALA A 100 -17.71 3.06 10.12
N VAL A 101 -16.60 2.28 10.19
CA VAL A 101 -15.42 2.47 9.34
C VAL A 101 -15.75 2.17 7.88
N ARG A 102 -16.50 1.09 7.58
CA ARG A 102 -16.91 0.74 6.21
C ARG A 102 -17.61 1.89 5.50
N HIS A 103 -18.42 2.65 6.23
CA HIS A 103 -19.23 3.77 5.73
C HIS A 103 -18.61 5.14 5.96
N SER A 104 -17.41 5.20 6.55
CA SER A 104 -16.69 6.46 6.76
C SER A 104 -16.02 6.98 5.49
N GLN A 105 -15.44 8.17 5.57
CA GLN A 105 -14.66 8.77 4.51
C GLN A 105 -13.15 8.66 4.81
N PRO A 106 -12.30 8.51 3.79
CA PRO A 106 -10.85 8.60 3.96
C PRO A 106 -10.44 10.01 4.40
N ASN A 107 -9.26 10.14 4.96
CA ASN A 107 -8.65 11.44 5.08
C ASN A 107 -8.14 11.94 3.70
N LEU A 108 -7.84 13.24 3.60
CA LEU A 108 -7.40 13.87 2.35
C LEU A 108 -6.19 13.15 1.70
N GLN A 109 -5.22 12.69 2.51
CA GLN A 109 -4.00 12.09 1.99
C GLN A 109 -4.29 10.73 1.34
N THR A 110 -5.16 9.94 1.95
CA THR A 110 -5.63 8.66 1.40
C THR A 110 -6.46 8.87 0.14
N GLU A 111 -7.39 9.83 0.16
CA GLU A 111 -8.20 10.19 -1.01
C GLU A 111 -7.33 10.62 -2.18
N MET A 112 -6.32 11.49 -1.94
CA MET A 112 -5.39 11.94 -2.98
C MET A 112 -4.54 10.81 -3.56
N MET A 113 -4.10 9.85 -2.75
CA MET A 113 -3.36 8.68 -3.26
C MET A 113 -4.24 7.82 -4.16
N VAL A 114 -5.47 7.54 -3.75
CA VAL A 114 -6.43 6.76 -4.54
C VAL A 114 -6.79 7.50 -5.84
N ALA A 115 -7.07 8.79 -5.77
CA ALA A 115 -7.35 9.61 -6.95
C ALA A 115 -6.18 9.58 -7.95
N TYR A 116 -4.94 9.72 -7.48
CA TYR A 116 -3.75 9.62 -8.32
C TYR A 116 -3.61 8.24 -8.97
N ALA A 117 -3.92 7.15 -8.25
CA ALA A 117 -3.88 5.81 -8.80
C ALA A 117 -4.86 5.65 -9.98
N TYR A 118 -6.11 6.10 -9.83
CA TYR A 118 -7.10 6.07 -10.91
C TYR A 118 -6.69 6.98 -12.08
N ASP A 119 -6.20 8.19 -11.80
CA ASP A 119 -5.71 9.11 -12.83
C ASP A 119 -4.55 8.50 -13.63
N MET A 120 -3.61 7.86 -12.94
CA MET A 120 -2.49 7.15 -13.56
C MET A 120 -2.98 6.07 -14.51
N VAL A 121 -3.90 5.21 -14.07
CA VAL A 121 -4.39 4.07 -14.87
C VAL A 121 -5.23 4.54 -16.06
N HIS A 122 -6.16 5.49 -15.86
CA HIS A 122 -7.14 5.85 -16.88
C HIS A 122 -6.70 6.96 -17.82
N ARG A 123 -5.90 7.90 -17.35
CA ARG A 123 -5.52 9.08 -18.11
C ARG A 123 -4.08 9.06 -18.63
N ILE A 124 -3.16 8.47 -17.86
CA ILE A 124 -1.74 8.50 -18.17
C ILE A 124 -1.30 7.20 -18.84
N ASN A 125 -1.14 6.13 -18.08
CA ASN A 125 -0.76 4.82 -18.59
C ASN A 125 -0.91 3.76 -17.49
N PRO A 126 -1.58 2.61 -17.73
CA PRO A 126 -1.82 1.57 -16.74
C PRO A 126 -0.53 0.97 -16.15
N LEU A 127 0.60 1.00 -16.87
CA LEU A 127 1.89 0.53 -16.35
C LEU A 127 2.37 1.31 -15.13
N GLY A 128 1.97 2.56 -14.98
CA GLY A 128 2.31 3.36 -13.79
C GLY A 128 1.75 2.78 -12.48
N PHE A 129 0.72 1.93 -12.54
CA PHE A 129 0.19 1.24 -11.37
C PHE A 129 1.24 0.32 -10.69
N PHE A 130 2.15 -0.26 -11.48
CA PHE A 130 3.24 -1.09 -10.92
C PHE A 130 4.21 -0.29 -10.04
N GLY A 131 4.24 1.04 -10.18
CA GLY A 131 4.90 1.91 -9.21
C GLY A 131 4.21 1.91 -7.84
N MET A 132 2.87 1.79 -7.78
CA MET A 132 2.13 1.62 -6.52
C MET A 132 2.40 0.25 -5.91
N VAL A 133 2.34 -0.83 -6.70
CA VAL A 133 2.66 -2.19 -6.25
C VAL A 133 4.05 -2.23 -5.60
N HIS A 134 5.08 -1.68 -6.28
CA HIS A 134 6.44 -1.58 -5.74
C HIS A 134 6.50 -0.91 -4.36
N VAL A 135 5.73 0.15 -4.17
CA VAL A 135 5.75 0.91 -2.90
C VAL A 135 5.03 0.16 -1.79
N LEU A 136 3.86 -0.39 -2.05
CA LEU A 136 3.05 -1.05 -1.02
C LEU A 136 3.69 -2.36 -0.56
N GLU A 137 4.03 -3.26 -1.48
CA GLU A 137 4.69 -4.53 -1.15
C GLU A 137 6.08 -4.32 -0.51
N GLY A 138 6.90 -3.45 -1.08
CA GLY A 138 8.23 -3.16 -0.54
C GLY A 138 8.22 -2.50 0.84
N THR A 139 7.13 -1.78 1.20
CA THR A 139 6.97 -1.19 2.52
C THR A 139 6.54 -2.23 3.54
N SER A 140 5.57 -3.09 3.20
CA SER A 140 5.04 -4.11 4.12
C SER A 140 6.09 -5.14 4.50
N ILE A 141 6.83 -5.71 3.56
CA ILE A 141 7.94 -6.64 3.85
C ILE A 141 8.94 -6.07 4.86
N THR A 142 9.23 -4.79 4.75
CA THR A 142 10.27 -4.18 5.58
C THR A 142 9.79 -3.95 7.02
N THR A 143 8.47 -3.76 7.24
CA THR A 143 7.98 -3.19 8.50
C THR A 143 6.83 -3.96 9.14
N ALA A 144 5.99 -4.68 8.39
CA ALA A 144 4.69 -5.14 8.87
C ALA A 144 4.78 -6.12 10.04
N ASP A 145 5.58 -7.17 9.94
CA ASP A 145 5.70 -8.19 10.99
C ASP A 145 6.25 -7.61 12.30
N LYS A 146 7.31 -6.80 12.20
CA LYS A 146 7.92 -6.18 13.39
C LYS A 146 6.98 -5.16 14.04
N ALA A 147 6.26 -4.38 13.23
CA ALA A 147 5.26 -3.45 13.72
C ALA A 147 4.12 -4.21 14.41
N ALA A 148 3.60 -5.28 13.79
CA ALA A 148 2.56 -6.12 14.39
C ALA A 148 2.97 -6.68 15.75
N GLU A 149 4.19 -7.23 15.86
CA GLU A 149 4.72 -7.75 17.11
C GLU A 149 4.84 -6.66 18.18
N SER A 150 5.46 -5.54 17.84
CA SER A 150 5.70 -4.44 18.78
C SER A 150 4.38 -3.82 19.27
N ILE A 151 3.43 -3.58 18.37
CA ILE A 151 2.10 -3.03 18.72
C ILE A 151 1.31 -4.03 19.54
N GLN A 152 1.31 -5.31 19.18
CA GLN A 152 0.61 -6.36 19.94
C GLN A 152 1.10 -6.43 21.36
N ASN A 153 2.42 -6.45 21.56
CA ASN A 153 3.04 -6.52 22.88
C ASN A 153 2.74 -5.27 23.72
N ALA A 154 2.77 -4.09 23.12
CA ALA A 154 2.54 -2.83 23.82
C ALA A 154 1.07 -2.63 24.24
N LEU A 155 0.12 -3.01 23.37
CA LEU A 155 -1.30 -2.78 23.59
C LEU A 155 -2.05 -3.97 24.20
N GLY A 156 -1.44 -5.17 24.24
CA GLY A 156 -2.10 -6.38 24.70
C GLY A 156 -3.29 -6.82 23.84
N LEU A 157 -3.33 -6.41 22.58
CA LEU A 157 -4.41 -6.77 21.66
C LEU A 157 -4.33 -8.25 21.24
N PRO A 158 -5.47 -8.89 20.94
CA PRO A 158 -5.48 -10.28 20.49
C PRO A 158 -4.82 -10.44 19.12
N THR A 159 -4.22 -11.59 18.85
CA THR A 159 -3.53 -11.89 17.57
C THR A 159 -4.41 -11.64 16.35
N LYS A 160 -5.72 -11.88 16.47
CA LYS A 160 -6.70 -11.63 15.39
C LYS A 160 -6.88 -10.15 15.01
N ALA A 161 -6.28 -9.20 15.76
CA ALA A 161 -6.28 -7.78 15.43
C ALA A 161 -5.13 -7.39 14.48
N PHE A 162 -4.36 -8.36 13.97
CA PHE A 162 -3.14 -8.15 13.18
C PHE A 162 -3.12 -9.00 11.91
N SER A 163 -4.27 -9.48 11.43
CA SER A 163 -4.32 -10.35 10.25
C SER A 163 -3.80 -9.62 9.00
N TYR A 164 -4.15 -8.35 8.83
CA TYR A 164 -3.68 -7.52 7.73
C TYR A 164 -2.15 -7.36 7.72
N LEU A 165 -1.55 -6.95 8.83
CA LEU A 165 -0.10 -6.75 8.89
C LEU A 165 0.69 -8.05 8.73
N ARG A 166 0.21 -9.15 9.35
CA ARG A 166 0.93 -10.44 9.36
C ARG A 166 0.82 -11.19 8.02
N SER A 167 -0.33 -11.13 7.36
CA SER A 167 -0.50 -11.77 6.04
C SER A 167 0.38 -11.10 4.99
N HIS A 168 0.48 -9.77 4.99
CA HIS A 168 1.35 -9.06 4.07
C HIS A 168 2.83 -9.29 4.35
N GLY A 169 3.25 -9.43 5.62
CA GLY A 169 4.64 -9.77 5.95
C GLY A 169 5.08 -11.16 5.44
N ALA A 170 4.20 -12.15 5.45
CA ALA A 170 4.51 -13.52 5.05
C ALA A 170 4.38 -13.77 3.54
N LEU A 171 3.35 -13.21 2.89
CA LEU A 171 3.06 -13.38 1.45
C LEU A 171 4.02 -12.58 0.56
N ASP A 172 4.44 -11.41 1.03
CA ASP A 172 5.16 -10.43 0.21
C ASP A 172 6.56 -10.87 -0.25
N GLN A 173 7.20 -11.87 0.38
CA GLN A 173 8.51 -12.35 -0.09
C GLN A 173 8.44 -13.06 -1.45
N ASP A 174 7.39 -13.84 -1.68
CA ASP A 174 7.18 -14.49 -2.97
C ASP A 174 6.61 -13.49 -3.99
N HIS A 175 5.76 -12.57 -3.55
CA HIS A 175 5.26 -11.46 -4.36
C HIS A 175 6.38 -10.55 -4.87
N VAL A 176 7.40 -10.23 -4.05
CA VAL A 176 8.54 -9.42 -4.53
C VAL A 176 9.34 -10.14 -5.61
N LYS A 177 9.57 -11.44 -5.49
CA LYS A 177 10.24 -12.21 -6.54
C LYS A 177 9.41 -12.27 -7.82
N PHE A 178 8.11 -12.45 -7.69
CA PHE A 178 7.18 -12.40 -8.81
C PHE A 178 7.21 -11.02 -9.48
N PHE A 179 7.07 -9.96 -8.70
CA PHE A 179 7.15 -8.58 -9.17
C PHE A 179 8.49 -8.25 -9.83
N GLU A 180 9.63 -8.68 -9.25
CA GLU A 180 10.95 -8.55 -9.85
C GLU A 180 11.00 -9.20 -11.23
N GLY A 181 10.47 -10.43 -11.34
CA GLY A 181 10.39 -11.15 -12.61
C GLY A 181 9.58 -10.41 -13.66
N LEU A 182 8.46 -9.77 -13.26
CA LEU A 182 7.64 -8.95 -14.14
C LEU A 182 8.37 -7.67 -14.57
N MET A 183 8.95 -6.94 -13.63
CA MET A 183 9.66 -5.69 -13.95
C MET A 183 10.83 -5.93 -14.91
N ASN A 184 11.57 -6.99 -14.70
CA ASN A 184 12.74 -7.33 -15.57
C ASN A 184 12.35 -7.72 -17.01
N GLN A 185 11.08 -7.99 -17.29
CA GLN A 185 10.56 -8.18 -18.65
C GLN A 185 10.20 -6.86 -19.36
N ILE A 186 10.13 -5.74 -18.64
CA ILE A 186 9.86 -4.41 -19.23
C ILE A 186 11.17 -3.87 -19.77
N THR A 187 11.34 -3.89 -21.09
CA THR A 187 12.58 -3.48 -21.78
C THR A 187 12.54 -2.07 -22.34
N ASP A 188 11.35 -1.48 -22.54
CA ASP A 188 11.19 -0.12 -23.04
C ASP A 188 11.58 0.88 -21.95
N THR A 189 12.53 1.75 -22.25
CA THR A 189 13.06 2.73 -21.29
C THR A 189 12.02 3.76 -20.88
N ALA A 190 11.11 4.16 -21.77
CA ALA A 190 10.06 5.12 -21.44
C ALA A 190 9.03 4.51 -20.46
N GLU A 191 8.71 3.22 -20.61
CA GLU A 191 7.88 2.48 -19.66
C GLU A 191 8.56 2.33 -18.29
N GLN A 192 9.86 2.03 -18.29
CA GLN A 192 10.66 1.97 -17.07
C GLN A 192 10.68 3.32 -16.33
N ASP A 193 10.93 4.41 -17.06
CA ASP A 193 10.96 5.78 -16.51
C ASP A 193 9.59 6.18 -15.95
N LEU A 194 8.50 5.78 -16.60
CA LEU A 194 7.14 6.00 -16.12
C LEU A 194 6.90 5.29 -14.77
N ILE A 195 7.28 4.02 -14.67
CA ILE A 195 7.10 3.23 -13.43
C ILE A 195 7.93 3.83 -12.29
N ILE A 196 9.19 4.21 -12.55
CA ILE A 196 10.04 4.89 -11.57
C ILE A 196 9.43 6.22 -11.12
N HIS A 197 8.96 7.02 -12.08
CA HIS A 197 8.28 8.29 -11.77
C HIS A 197 7.06 8.06 -10.87
N SER A 198 6.22 7.11 -11.24
CA SER A 198 5.03 6.75 -10.50
C SER A 198 5.37 6.26 -9.09
N ALA A 199 6.35 5.37 -8.95
CA ALA A 199 6.81 4.88 -7.65
C ALA A 199 7.26 6.03 -6.73
N LYS A 200 8.05 7.00 -7.25
CA LYS A 200 8.45 8.18 -6.48
C LYS A 200 7.24 9.00 -5.98
N ARG A 201 6.18 9.10 -6.78
CA ARG A 201 4.93 9.78 -6.40
C ARG A 201 4.17 9.00 -5.34
N PHE A 202 4.05 7.67 -5.48
CA PHE A 202 3.40 6.83 -4.48
C PHE A 202 4.17 6.80 -3.16
N TYR A 203 5.50 6.76 -3.16
CA TYR A 203 6.27 6.92 -1.91
C TYR A 203 5.95 8.24 -1.20
N TYR A 204 5.79 9.34 -1.95
CA TYR A 204 5.42 10.63 -1.38
C TYR A 204 4.00 10.61 -0.80
N LEU A 205 3.02 10.13 -1.58
CA LEU A 205 1.60 10.11 -1.20
C LEU A 205 1.37 9.16 -0.01
N TYR A 206 1.92 7.96 -0.07
CA TYR A 206 1.80 6.97 1.00
C TYR A 206 2.51 7.44 2.28
N GLY A 207 3.68 8.02 2.16
CA GLY A 207 4.37 8.65 3.28
C GLY A 207 3.58 9.78 3.92
N ASN A 208 2.79 10.55 3.15
CA ASN A 208 1.91 11.58 3.69
C ASN A 208 0.69 11.00 4.42
N ILE A 209 0.16 9.84 4.00
CA ILE A 209 -0.84 9.12 4.80
C ILE A 209 -0.28 8.83 6.19
N PHE A 210 0.92 8.25 6.29
CA PHE A 210 1.55 7.95 7.58
C PHE A 210 1.79 9.22 8.43
N ARG A 211 2.25 10.32 7.84
CA ARG A 211 2.46 11.58 8.56
C ARG A 211 1.16 12.16 9.10
N SER A 212 0.09 12.11 8.31
CA SER A 212 -1.21 12.66 8.70
C SER A 212 -1.84 11.95 9.90
N LEU A 213 -1.39 10.75 10.24
CA LEU A 213 -1.89 10.00 11.39
C LEU A 213 -1.33 10.53 12.72
N THR A 214 -0.20 11.24 12.70
CA THR A 214 0.45 11.80 13.89
C THR A 214 0.34 13.34 13.97
N GLU A 215 -0.17 13.99 12.93
CA GLU A 215 -0.45 15.42 12.95
C GLU A 215 -1.76 15.69 13.71
N GLU A 216 -1.79 16.75 14.51
CA GLU A 216 -3.04 17.22 15.12
C GLU A 216 -4.07 17.49 14.01
N LYS A 217 -5.28 16.95 14.20
CA LYS A 217 -6.39 17.17 13.25
C LYS A 217 -6.63 18.68 13.15
N MET A 218 -6.10 19.31 12.09
CA MET A 218 -6.57 20.64 11.74
C MET A 218 -8.07 20.54 11.44
N PRO A 219 -8.93 21.30 12.12
CA PRO A 219 -10.35 21.30 11.79
C PRO A 219 -10.48 21.75 10.33
N CYS A 220 -11.06 20.88 9.50
CA CYS A 220 -11.45 21.24 8.14
C CYS A 220 -12.62 22.22 8.29
N THR A 221 -12.32 23.51 8.45
CA THR A 221 -13.31 24.58 8.32
C THR A 221 -13.60 24.75 6.83
N VAL A 222 -14.63 24.09 6.33
CA VAL A 222 -15.30 24.41 5.07
C VAL A 222 -16.47 25.32 5.38
#